data_eda2e3eacf1898ba98785f103adcde49
#
_entry.id   eda2e3eacf1898ba98785f103adcde49
#
_cell.length_a   1.000
_cell.length_b   1.000
_cell.length_c   1.000
_cell.angle_alpha   90.00
_cell.angle_beta   90.00
_cell.angle_gamma   90.00
#
_symmetry.space_group_name_H-M   'P 1'
#
loop_
_entity.id
_entity.type
_entity.pdbx_description
1 polymer ?
#
loop_
_entity_poly.entity_id
_entity_poly.type
_entity_poly.pdbx_seq_one_letter_code
_entity_poly.pdbx_strand_id
1 'polypeptide(L)'
;MRLRLRLTPRDVFAMLTYYALVKSVHILAVSVSGLVFLVRGLLVQAGRERWAQMAAVRFASYGIDTVLLTAALMLVAMLPGAVFANHWLAVKVALVVGYIVLGAFALRRASTRRRRAVFLAAAVAAYALVVGIALAHHPLGWLA
;
A
#
# COMPACT_ATOMS: atom_id res chain seq x y z
N MET A 1 27.21 11.55 -25.77
CA MET A 1 27.62 10.14 -25.85
C MET A 1 26.46 9.26 -25.38
N ARG A 2 25.72 8.67 -26.31
CA ARG A 2 24.59 7.77 -25.91
C ARG A 2 25.18 6.38 -25.71
N LEU A 3 25.44 6.01 -24.47
CA LEU A 3 25.70 4.61 -24.09
C LEU A 3 24.46 3.80 -24.39
N ARG A 4 24.39 3.19 -25.58
CA ARG A 4 23.44 2.10 -25.82
C ARG A 4 23.94 0.88 -25.05
N LEU A 5 23.47 0.72 -23.81
CA LEU A 5 23.61 -0.53 -23.10
C LEU A 5 22.90 -1.62 -23.94
N ARG A 6 23.69 -2.41 -24.66
CA ARG A 6 23.16 -3.62 -25.31
C ARG A 6 22.89 -4.64 -24.22
N LEU A 7 21.64 -4.65 -23.74
CA LEU A 7 21.19 -5.69 -22.83
C LEU A 7 21.28 -7.03 -23.52
N THR A 8 21.96 -7.96 -22.90
CA THR A 8 21.99 -9.35 -23.35
C THR A 8 20.66 -10.04 -23.01
N PRO A 9 20.29 -11.14 -23.71
CA PRO A 9 19.09 -11.90 -23.32
C PRO A 9 19.10 -12.35 -21.86
N ARG A 10 20.27 -12.58 -21.28
CA ARG A 10 20.44 -12.92 -19.85
C ARG A 10 20.09 -11.75 -18.95
N ASP A 11 20.49 -10.52 -19.32
CA ASP A 11 20.19 -9.31 -18.54
C ASP A 11 18.69 -9.05 -18.54
N VAL A 12 18.02 -9.22 -19.69
CA VAL A 12 16.57 -9.06 -19.82
C VAL A 12 15.84 -10.09 -18.95
N PHE A 13 16.27 -11.36 -18.99
CA PHE A 13 15.68 -12.40 -18.18
C PHE A 13 15.85 -12.14 -16.68
N ALA A 14 17.04 -11.71 -16.26
CA ALA A 14 17.31 -11.32 -14.87
C ALA A 14 16.41 -10.16 -14.42
N MET A 15 16.28 -9.11 -15.25
CA MET A 15 15.40 -7.97 -14.95
C MET A 15 13.94 -8.40 -14.79
N LEU A 16 13.42 -9.25 -15.67
CA LEU A 16 12.04 -9.76 -15.58
C LEU A 16 11.82 -10.59 -14.31
N THR A 17 12.80 -11.41 -13.93
CA THR A 17 12.76 -12.22 -12.71
C THR A 17 12.74 -11.33 -11.46
N TYR A 18 13.60 -10.32 -11.39
CA TYR A 18 13.62 -9.34 -10.30
C TYR A 18 12.31 -8.56 -10.21
N TYR A 19 11.77 -8.09 -11.34
CA TYR A 19 10.50 -7.39 -11.38
C TYR A 19 9.36 -8.26 -10.82
N ALA A 20 9.26 -9.51 -11.26
CA ALA A 20 8.24 -10.45 -10.78
C ALA A 20 8.38 -10.70 -9.27
N LEU A 21 9.61 -10.86 -8.77
CA LEU A 21 9.88 -11.05 -7.35
C LEU A 21 9.45 -9.83 -6.52
N VAL A 22 9.90 -8.63 -6.90
CA VAL A 22 9.55 -7.38 -6.19
C VAL A 22 8.05 -7.12 -6.22
N LYS A 23 7.39 -7.37 -7.36
CA LYS A 23 5.94 -7.28 -7.48
C LYS A 23 5.22 -8.23 -6.54
N SER A 24 5.68 -9.48 -6.44
CA SER A 24 5.10 -10.49 -5.53
C SER A 24 5.27 -10.08 -4.06
N VAL A 25 6.43 -9.60 -3.67
CA VAL A 25 6.71 -9.08 -2.32
C VAL A 25 5.80 -7.88 -2.03
N HIS A 26 5.64 -6.96 -2.97
CA HIS A 26 4.76 -5.81 -2.82
C HIS A 26 3.29 -6.23 -2.60
N ILE A 27 2.77 -7.13 -3.42
CA ILE A 27 1.39 -7.62 -3.30
C ILE A 27 1.17 -8.33 -1.96
N LEU A 28 2.12 -9.17 -1.54
CA LEU A 28 2.06 -9.86 -0.24
C LEU A 28 2.08 -8.85 0.91
N ALA A 29 2.98 -7.88 0.86
CA ALA A 29 3.09 -6.84 1.89
C ALA A 29 1.83 -5.96 1.98
N VAL A 30 1.22 -5.60 0.83
CA VAL A 30 -0.06 -4.88 0.78
C VAL A 30 -1.16 -5.69 1.47
N SER A 31 -1.27 -6.97 1.14
CA SER A 31 -2.30 -7.85 1.69
C SER A 31 -2.15 -8.03 3.20
N VAL A 32 -0.94 -8.28 3.67
CA VAL A 32 -0.64 -8.46 5.10
C VAL A 32 -0.84 -7.15 5.87
N SER A 33 -0.36 -6.03 5.34
CA SER A 33 -0.55 -4.70 5.96
C SER A 33 -2.04 -4.37 6.10
N GLY A 34 -2.83 -4.57 5.03
CA GLY A 34 -4.27 -4.35 5.06
C GLY A 34 -5.00 -5.24 6.08
N LEU A 35 -4.62 -6.51 6.17
CA LEU A 35 -5.19 -7.44 7.14
C LEU A 35 -4.86 -7.04 8.58
N VAL A 36 -3.61 -6.72 8.86
CA VAL A 36 -3.17 -6.26 10.19
C VAL A 36 -3.88 -4.97 10.58
N PHE A 37 -4.00 -4.03 9.66
CA PHE A 37 -4.76 -2.80 9.88
C PHE A 37 -6.23 -3.07 10.22
N LEU A 38 -6.89 -3.93 9.45
CA LEU A 38 -8.29 -4.30 9.68
C LEU A 38 -8.48 -4.95 11.05
N VAL A 39 -7.64 -5.93 11.40
CA VAL A 39 -7.69 -6.59 12.71
C VAL A 39 -7.49 -5.58 13.85
N ARG A 40 -6.52 -4.68 13.73
CA ARG A 40 -6.30 -3.62 14.73
C ARG A 40 -7.49 -2.68 14.84
N GLY A 41 -8.07 -2.29 13.72
CA GLY A 41 -9.28 -1.45 13.69
C GLY A 41 -10.47 -2.12 14.37
N LEU A 42 -10.70 -3.40 14.10
CA LEU A 42 -11.76 -4.18 14.74
C LEU A 42 -11.53 -4.37 16.25
N LEU A 43 -10.28 -4.58 16.68
CA LEU A 43 -9.94 -4.63 18.10
C LEU A 43 -10.24 -3.32 18.82
N VAL A 44 -9.95 -2.19 18.19
CA VAL A 44 -10.30 -0.86 18.72
C VAL A 44 -11.82 -0.71 18.84
N GLN A 45 -12.59 -1.14 17.83
CA GLN A 45 -14.04 -1.10 17.85
C GLN A 45 -14.63 -2.03 18.91
N ALA A 46 -13.99 -3.16 19.19
CA ALA A 46 -14.38 -4.11 20.22
C ALA A 46 -14.01 -3.66 21.65
N GLY A 47 -13.43 -2.46 21.83
CA GLY A 47 -12.96 -1.97 23.11
C GLY A 47 -11.66 -2.60 23.59
N ARG A 48 -10.95 -3.32 22.73
CA ARG A 48 -9.68 -3.98 23.04
C ARG A 48 -8.47 -3.17 22.53
N GLU A 49 -8.46 -1.87 22.77
CA GLU A 49 -7.38 -0.97 22.34
C GLU A 49 -6.00 -1.43 22.80
N ARG A 50 -5.92 -2.00 24.00
CA ARG A 50 -4.69 -2.50 24.60
C ARG A 50 -3.98 -3.50 23.66
N TRP A 51 -4.73 -4.41 23.05
CA TRP A 51 -4.18 -5.39 22.10
C TRP A 51 -3.77 -4.75 20.78
N ALA A 52 -4.59 -3.82 20.27
CA ALA A 52 -4.30 -3.10 19.02
C ALA A 52 -3.06 -2.20 19.14
N GLN A 53 -2.75 -1.71 20.35
CA GLN A 53 -1.65 -0.80 20.63
C GLN A 53 -0.42 -1.49 21.24
N MET A 54 -0.43 -2.83 21.37
CA MET A 54 0.73 -3.56 21.85
C MET A 54 1.99 -3.22 21.05
N ALA A 55 3.11 -3.06 21.73
CA ALA A 55 4.37 -2.72 21.10
C ALA A 55 4.77 -3.71 20.00
N ALA A 56 4.61 -5.03 20.25
CA ALA A 56 4.91 -6.07 19.27
C ALA A 56 4.08 -5.92 17.98
N VAL A 57 2.76 -5.68 18.09
CA VAL A 57 1.86 -5.48 16.94
C VAL A 57 2.23 -4.22 16.18
N ARG A 58 2.54 -3.15 16.90
CA ARG A 58 2.91 -1.86 16.32
C ARG A 58 4.21 -1.92 15.55
N PHE A 59 5.25 -2.52 16.14
CA PHE A 59 6.54 -2.69 15.47
C PHE A 59 6.46 -3.66 14.29
N ALA A 60 5.67 -4.74 14.39
CA ALA A 60 5.39 -5.62 13.26
C ALA A 60 4.73 -4.87 12.11
N SER A 61 3.73 -4.01 12.39
CA SER A 61 3.09 -3.15 11.38
C SER A 61 4.11 -2.24 10.70
N TYR A 62 4.97 -1.57 11.47
CA TYR A 62 6.00 -0.70 10.89
C TYR A 62 6.99 -1.45 10.01
N GLY A 63 7.38 -2.67 10.40
CA GLY A 63 8.23 -3.53 9.59
C GLY A 63 7.58 -3.90 8.25
N ILE A 64 6.33 -4.32 8.29
CA ILE A 64 5.54 -4.65 7.08
C ILE A 64 5.41 -3.42 6.18
N ASP A 65 5.08 -2.26 6.73
CA ASP A 65 4.91 -1.03 5.98
C ASP A 65 6.25 -0.55 5.36
N THR A 66 7.37 -0.77 6.05
CA THR A 66 8.72 -0.49 5.52
C THR A 66 9.02 -1.38 4.32
N VAL A 67 8.76 -2.68 4.40
CA VAL A 67 8.92 -3.61 3.27
C VAL A 67 8.02 -3.20 2.11
N LEU A 68 6.77 -2.84 2.40
CA LEU A 68 5.80 -2.39 1.41
C LEU A 68 6.28 -1.14 0.66
N LEU A 69 6.72 -0.12 1.38
CA LEU A 69 7.22 1.12 0.79
C LEU A 69 8.50 0.90 -0.02
N THR A 70 9.42 0.08 0.47
CA THR A 70 10.66 -0.26 -0.23
C THR A 70 10.34 -0.97 -1.55
N ALA A 71 9.48 -1.97 -1.52
CA ALA A 71 9.05 -2.68 -2.73
C ALA A 71 8.32 -1.74 -3.71
N ALA A 72 7.50 -0.82 -3.21
CA ALA A 72 6.81 0.18 -4.04
C ALA A 72 7.81 1.11 -4.76
N LEU A 73 8.80 1.60 -4.05
CA LEU A 73 9.85 2.45 -4.63
C LEU A 73 10.68 1.71 -5.67
N MET A 74 11.01 0.44 -5.42
CA MET A 74 11.71 -0.40 -6.39
C MET A 74 10.90 -0.60 -7.67
N LEU A 75 9.59 -0.87 -7.54
CA LEU A 75 8.70 -1.01 -8.71
C LEU A 75 8.62 0.28 -9.52
N VAL A 76 8.51 1.43 -8.86
CA VAL A 76 8.52 2.74 -9.54
C VAL A 76 9.83 2.99 -10.28
N ALA A 77 10.96 2.65 -9.67
CA ALA A 77 12.27 2.79 -10.29
C ALA A 77 12.47 1.87 -11.51
N MET A 78 11.85 0.68 -11.50
CA MET A 78 11.92 -0.29 -12.61
C MET A 78 11.03 0.09 -13.80
N LEU A 79 10.00 0.90 -13.60
CA LEU A 79 8.99 1.25 -14.62
C LEU A 79 8.81 2.77 -14.80
N PRO A 80 9.88 3.54 -15.12
CA PRO A 80 9.79 4.99 -15.16
C PRO A 80 8.82 5.53 -16.23
N GLY A 81 8.63 4.83 -17.34
CA GLY A 81 7.73 5.25 -18.43
C GLY A 81 6.23 5.06 -18.10
N ALA A 82 5.88 4.05 -17.31
CA ALA A 82 4.50 3.77 -16.92
C ALA A 82 3.99 4.72 -15.82
N VAL A 83 4.88 5.33 -15.05
CA VAL A 83 4.58 6.23 -13.93
C VAL A 83 3.81 7.46 -14.37
N PHE A 84 4.07 7.96 -15.58
CA PHE A 84 3.50 9.21 -16.10
C PHE A 84 2.31 8.99 -17.05
N ALA A 85 2.01 7.73 -17.41
CA ALA A 85 0.84 7.41 -18.21
C ALA A 85 -0.43 7.48 -17.35
N ASN A 86 -1.48 8.15 -17.82
CA ASN A 86 -2.83 8.22 -17.22
C ASN A 86 -2.92 8.80 -15.80
N HIS A 87 -1.88 9.30 -15.20
CA HIS A 87 -1.87 9.81 -13.82
C HIS A 87 -2.37 8.83 -12.73
N TRP A 88 -2.53 7.54 -13.05
CA TRP A 88 -3.04 6.55 -12.10
C TRP A 88 -2.15 6.39 -10.87
N LEU A 89 -0.85 6.55 -11.04
CA LEU A 89 0.09 6.47 -9.92
C LEU A 89 -0.06 7.68 -8.97
N ALA A 90 -0.26 8.89 -9.51
CA ALA A 90 -0.49 10.08 -8.68
C ALA A 90 -1.76 9.94 -7.85
N VAL A 91 -2.84 9.46 -8.44
CA VAL A 91 -4.11 9.17 -7.72
C VAL A 91 -3.89 8.09 -6.66
N LYS A 92 -3.16 7.02 -6.99
CA LYS A 92 -2.83 5.95 -6.04
C LYS A 92 -2.03 6.48 -4.85
N VAL A 93 -1.02 7.30 -5.07
CA VAL A 93 -0.20 7.89 -4.00
C VAL A 93 -1.04 8.80 -3.12
N ALA A 94 -1.88 9.66 -3.70
CA ALA A 94 -2.79 10.52 -2.95
C ALA A 94 -3.76 9.72 -2.08
N LEU A 95 -4.32 8.63 -2.59
CA LEU A 95 -5.20 7.73 -1.82
C LEU A 95 -4.45 6.99 -0.72
N VAL A 96 -3.21 6.58 -0.94
CA VAL A 96 -2.36 5.95 0.09
C VAL A 96 -2.09 6.93 1.24
N VAL A 97 -1.77 8.18 0.93
CA VAL A 97 -1.60 9.22 1.96
C VAL A 97 -2.91 9.43 2.73
N GLY A 98 -4.03 9.54 2.03
CA GLY A 98 -5.36 9.62 2.63
C GLY A 98 -5.66 8.43 3.53
N TYR A 99 -5.38 7.22 3.09
CA TYR A 99 -5.51 5.99 3.86
C TYR A 99 -4.69 6.02 5.16
N ILE A 100 -3.43 6.45 5.10
CA ILE A 100 -2.56 6.57 6.28
C ILE A 100 -3.14 7.55 7.29
N VAL A 101 -3.60 8.72 6.84
CA VAL A 101 -4.22 9.73 7.70
C VAL A 101 -5.51 9.20 8.33
N LEU A 102 -6.40 8.63 7.53
CA LEU A 102 -7.66 8.03 8.01
C LEU A 102 -7.40 6.88 8.98
N GLY A 103 -6.40 6.06 8.71
CA GLY A 103 -5.97 4.97 9.58
C GLY A 103 -5.46 5.47 10.93
N ALA A 104 -4.69 6.55 10.95
CA ALA A 104 -4.21 7.15 12.19
C ALA A 104 -5.37 7.65 13.06
N PHE A 105 -6.38 8.29 12.47
CA PHE A 105 -7.58 8.70 13.19
C PHE A 105 -8.42 7.51 13.67
N ALA A 106 -8.57 6.47 12.84
CA ALA A 106 -9.30 5.26 13.21
C ALA A 106 -8.69 4.53 14.41
N LEU A 107 -7.36 4.44 14.47
CA LEU A 107 -6.65 3.67 15.49
C LEU A 107 -6.33 4.45 16.76
N ARG A 108 -6.08 5.76 16.68
CA ARG A 108 -5.52 6.52 17.78
C ARG A 108 -6.13 7.90 18.05
N ARG A 109 -6.37 8.70 16.99
CA ARG A 109 -6.59 10.13 17.14
C ARG A 109 -8.04 10.55 17.33
N ALA A 110 -8.99 9.77 16.82
CA ALA A 110 -10.39 10.11 16.98
C ALA A 110 -10.85 9.93 18.44
N SER A 111 -11.62 10.88 18.95
CA SER A 111 -12.00 10.96 20.35
C SER A 111 -13.15 10.02 20.74
N THR A 112 -14.00 9.64 19.79
CA THR A 112 -15.18 8.81 20.06
C THR A 112 -15.14 7.52 19.25
N ARG A 113 -15.76 6.44 19.78
CA ARG A 113 -15.89 5.17 19.09
C ARG A 113 -16.59 5.30 17.73
N ARG A 114 -17.62 6.12 17.65
CA ARG A 114 -18.33 6.39 16.39
C ARG A 114 -17.44 7.05 15.35
N ARG A 115 -16.65 8.05 15.73
CA ARG A 115 -15.68 8.71 14.83
C ARG A 115 -14.62 7.72 14.36
N ARG A 116 -14.09 6.89 15.25
CA ARG A 116 -13.13 5.84 14.88
C ARG A 116 -13.73 4.85 13.87
N ALA A 117 -15.00 4.47 14.05
CA ALA A 117 -15.71 3.60 13.10
C ALA A 117 -15.85 4.24 11.72
N VAL A 118 -16.19 5.53 11.64
CA VAL A 118 -16.30 6.27 10.39
C VAL A 118 -14.94 6.37 9.70
N PHE A 119 -13.89 6.69 10.43
CA PHE A 119 -12.53 6.75 9.88
C PHE A 119 -12.02 5.38 9.44
N LEU A 120 -12.35 4.32 10.18
CA LEU A 120 -12.02 2.95 9.78
C LEU A 120 -12.71 2.56 8.47
N ALA A 121 -14.01 2.83 8.34
CA ALA A 121 -14.76 2.57 7.12
C ALA A 121 -14.22 3.35 5.92
N ALA A 122 -13.88 4.63 6.12
CA ALA A 122 -13.27 5.47 5.09
C ALA A 122 -11.87 4.96 4.69
N ALA A 123 -11.06 4.51 5.65
CA ALA A 123 -9.74 3.94 5.37
C ALA A 123 -9.84 2.62 4.60
N VAL A 124 -10.79 1.75 4.95
CA VAL A 124 -11.05 0.50 4.22
C VAL A 124 -11.51 0.78 2.79
N ALA A 125 -12.37 1.78 2.59
CA ALA A 125 -12.80 2.21 1.26
C ALA A 125 -11.63 2.76 0.43
N ALA A 126 -10.77 3.59 1.03
CA ALA A 126 -9.56 4.09 0.38
C ALA A 126 -8.61 2.95 0.00
N TYR A 127 -8.41 1.98 0.88
CA TYR A 127 -7.61 0.79 0.59
C TYR A 127 -8.17 -0.02 -0.59
N ALA A 128 -9.48 -0.25 -0.62
CA ALA A 128 -10.15 -0.95 -1.73
C ALA A 128 -9.97 -0.21 -3.06
N LEU A 129 -10.07 1.11 -3.06
CA LEU A 129 -9.81 1.94 -4.24
C LEU A 129 -8.35 1.85 -4.70
N VAL A 130 -7.39 1.87 -3.77
CA VAL A 130 -5.97 1.70 -4.09
C VAL A 130 -5.71 0.36 -4.77
N VAL A 131 -6.31 -0.71 -4.25
CA VAL A 131 -6.22 -2.05 -4.85
C VAL A 131 -6.86 -2.05 -6.25
N GLY A 132 -8.03 -1.44 -6.39
CA GLY A 132 -8.73 -1.32 -7.68
C GLY A 132 -7.91 -0.58 -8.74
N ILE A 133 -7.30 0.54 -8.37
CA ILE A 133 -6.41 1.30 -9.25
C ILE A 133 -5.18 0.47 -9.64
N ALA A 134 -4.62 -0.28 -8.70
CA ALA A 134 -3.47 -1.13 -8.95
C ALA A 134 -3.78 -2.27 -9.92
N LEU A 135 -4.99 -2.85 -9.86
CA LEU A 135 -5.41 -3.94 -10.73
C LEU A 135 -5.84 -3.45 -12.12
N ALA A 136 -6.58 -2.34 -12.18
CA ALA A 136 -7.11 -1.78 -13.41
C ALA A 136 -6.09 -0.91 -14.17
N HIS A 137 -5.02 -0.45 -13.51
CA HIS A 137 -4.07 0.55 -14.03
C HIS A 137 -4.77 1.81 -14.57
N HIS A 138 -5.88 2.19 -13.94
CA HIS A 138 -6.71 3.32 -14.31
C HIS A 138 -7.01 4.18 -13.07
N PRO A 139 -7.06 5.53 -13.18
CA PRO A 139 -7.29 6.41 -12.03
C PRO A 139 -8.59 6.17 -11.27
N LEU A 140 -9.61 5.66 -11.95
CA LEU A 140 -10.91 5.33 -11.35
C LEU A 140 -10.99 3.90 -10.81
N GLY A 141 -9.95 3.07 -11.00
CA GLY A 141 -9.90 1.71 -10.49
C GLY A 141 -11.13 0.88 -10.90
N TRP A 142 -11.89 0.39 -9.92
CA TRP A 142 -13.09 -0.41 -10.14
C TRP A 142 -14.25 0.37 -10.78
N LEU A 143 -14.19 1.70 -10.79
CA LEU A 143 -15.25 2.58 -11.30
C LEU A 143 -15.04 2.98 -12.77
N ALA A 144 -13.98 2.46 -13.37
CA ALA A 144 -13.62 2.78 -14.76
C ALA A 144 -14.49 2.07 -15.81
#